data_65952e00f0e2c01b57ac092dde882dac
#
_entry.id   65952e00f0e2c01b57ac092dde882dac
#
_cell.length_a   1.000
_cell.length_b   1.000
_cell.length_c   1.000
_cell.angle_alpha   90.00
_cell.angle_beta   90.00
_cell.angle_gamma   90.00
#
_symmetry.space_group_name_H-M   'P 1'
#
loop_
_entity.id
_entity.type
_entity.pdbx_description
1 polymer ?
#
loop_
_entity_poly.entity_id
_entity_poly.type
_entity_poly.pdbx_seq_one_letter_code
_entity_poly.pdbx_strand_id
1 'polypeptide(L)'
;MLPPTKPSAPATIRVGIRNGNKLTIRKVPLEDYVQAAIISEFAPPSGEPDIIERMLEVQAVIGRTYALAHLGRHAAEGFDVCSTTHCQLFQPSRVTTSRWAAQSAEAVRHTAGAVLWFDGAPANALFHADCGGRTSKANDVWGGPGSPYLVSMADDGPAADAHAAWRYEAAHSVVLAALNKDPRTRVGARLDSIQVLERDGAGRAESVAIRGAVERIVRGETLRDVLAQTFGARTVKSTWFDVHRARATFVFEGRGFGHGVGLCQAGALARIRAGARIAAVLQRYFPGTKIITLRRAPRS
;
A
#
# COMPACT_ATOMS: atom_id res chain seq x y z
N MET A 1 35.42 1.27 -23.97
CA MET A 1 34.37 0.88 -23.03
C MET A 1 33.02 1.19 -23.69
N LEU A 2 32.19 0.19 -23.96
CA LEU A 2 30.82 0.43 -24.40
C LEU A 2 30.08 1.12 -23.25
N PRO A 3 29.22 2.16 -23.52
CA PRO A 3 28.42 2.79 -22.49
C PRO A 3 27.52 1.72 -21.83
N PRO A 4 27.29 1.79 -20.52
CA PRO A 4 26.45 0.82 -19.83
C PRO A 4 25.07 0.81 -20.50
N THR A 5 24.63 -0.37 -20.93
CA THR A 5 23.31 -0.54 -21.55
C THR A 5 22.24 -0.13 -20.54
N LYS A 6 21.37 0.82 -20.93
CA LYS A 6 20.23 1.21 -20.08
C LYS A 6 19.41 -0.04 -19.75
N PRO A 7 19.04 -0.24 -18.48
CA PRO A 7 18.20 -1.36 -18.08
C PRO A 7 16.88 -1.36 -18.86
N SER A 8 16.35 -2.54 -19.16
CA SER A 8 15.11 -2.71 -19.94
C SER A 8 13.99 -3.29 -19.07
N ALA A 9 12.76 -2.88 -19.37
CA ALA A 9 11.56 -3.46 -18.78
C ALA A 9 11.01 -4.58 -19.68
N PRO A 10 10.39 -5.64 -19.13
CA PRO A 10 9.68 -6.63 -19.93
C PRO A 10 8.50 -5.98 -20.65
N ALA A 11 8.18 -6.46 -21.85
CA ALA A 11 7.04 -5.95 -22.61
C ALA A 11 5.70 -6.30 -21.97
N THR A 12 5.65 -7.40 -21.23
CA THR A 12 4.43 -7.94 -20.60
C THR A 12 4.71 -8.44 -19.19
N ILE A 13 3.66 -8.50 -18.36
CA ILE A 13 3.66 -9.07 -17.02
C ILE A 13 2.55 -10.13 -16.91
N ARG A 14 2.77 -11.18 -16.15
CA ARG A 14 1.76 -12.22 -15.87
C ARG A 14 1.04 -11.89 -14.58
N VAL A 15 -0.27 -11.75 -14.67
CA VAL A 15 -1.13 -11.38 -13.52
C VAL A 15 -2.02 -12.55 -13.14
N GLY A 16 -1.93 -13.01 -11.90
CA GLY A 16 -2.83 -14.01 -11.32
C GLY A 16 -4.10 -13.36 -10.80
N ILE A 17 -5.25 -13.71 -11.39
CA ILE A 17 -6.58 -13.21 -11.01
C ILE A 17 -7.35 -14.37 -10.36
N ARG A 18 -7.74 -14.19 -9.09
CA ARG A 18 -8.54 -15.18 -8.36
C ARG A 18 -10.01 -14.72 -8.29
N ASN A 19 -10.90 -15.61 -8.72
CA ASN A 19 -12.36 -15.48 -8.55
C ASN A 19 -12.85 -16.70 -7.75
N GLY A 20 -13.01 -16.54 -6.44
CA GLY A 20 -13.21 -17.67 -5.54
C GLY A 20 -12.00 -18.62 -5.61
N ASN A 21 -12.25 -19.90 -5.88
CA ASN A 21 -11.20 -20.92 -5.99
C ASN A 21 -10.55 -20.99 -7.38
N LYS A 22 -11.06 -20.25 -8.37
CA LYS A 22 -10.52 -20.29 -9.74
C LYS A 22 -9.41 -19.26 -9.91
N LEU A 23 -8.21 -19.73 -10.26
CA LEU A 23 -7.07 -18.91 -10.68
C LEU A 23 -7.07 -18.80 -12.22
N THR A 24 -6.98 -17.57 -12.72
CA THR A 24 -6.75 -17.28 -14.15
C THR A 24 -5.48 -16.46 -14.28
N ILE A 25 -4.55 -16.89 -15.12
CA ILE A 25 -3.32 -16.15 -15.39
C ILE A 25 -3.49 -15.39 -16.70
N ARG A 26 -3.26 -14.06 -16.66
CA ARG A 26 -3.29 -13.20 -17.85
C ARG A 26 -1.91 -12.62 -18.12
N LYS A 27 -1.45 -12.74 -19.36
CA LYS A 27 -0.28 -12.01 -19.89
C LYS A 27 -0.77 -10.65 -20.37
N VAL A 28 -0.30 -9.57 -19.75
CA VAL A 28 -0.79 -8.20 -19.98
C VAL A 28 0.41 -7.33 -20.37
N PRO A 29 0.31 -6.44 -21.38
CA PRO A 29 1.33 -5.41 -21.60
C PRO A 29 1.59 -4.61 -20.33
N LEU A 30 2.86 -4.31 -20.02
CA LEU A 30 3.22 -3.66 -18.76
C LEU A 30 2.49 -2.33 -18.55
N GLU A 31 2.40 -1.49 -19.58
CA GLU A 31 1.74 -0.19 -19.45
C GLU A 31 0.21 -0.30 -19.28
N ASP A 32 -0.42 -1.31 -19.90
CA ASP A 32 -1.86 -1.60 -19.71
C ASP A 32 -2.11 -2.10 -18.27
N TYR A 33 -1.17 -2.91 -17.72
CA TYR A 33 -1.21 -3.29 -16.32
C TYR A 33 -1.11 -2.08 -15.41
N VAL A 34 -0.15 -1.18 -15.66
CA VAL A 34 0.06 0.04 -14.85
C VAL A 34 -1.20 0.90 -14.89
N GLN A 35 -1.81 1.14 -16.07
CA GLN A 35 -3.04 1.92 -16.20
C GLN A 35 -4.19 1.33 -15.36
N ALA A 36 -4.42 0.03 -15.48
CA ALA A 36 -5.48 -0.63 -14.71
C ALA A 36 -5.19 -0.62 -13.20
N ALA A 37 -3.93 -0.83 -12.80
CA ALA A 37 -3.54 -0.85 -11.39
C ALA A 37 -3.72 0.53 -10.74
N ILE A 38 -3.22 1.62 -11.34
CA ILE A 38 -3.27 2.95 -10.71
C ILE A 38 -4.69 3.45 -10.45
N ILE A 39 -5.64 3.19 -11.34
CA ILE A 39 -7.05 3.57 -11.13
C ILE A 39 -7.84 2.54 -10.31
N SER A 40 -7.25 1.37 -10.02
CA SER A 40 -7.80 0.42 -9.06
C SER A 40 -7.35 0.74 -7.64
N GLU A 41 -6.10 1.18 -7.47
CA GLU A 41 -5.48 1.51 -6.18
C GLU A 41 -5.80 2.91 -5.68
N PHE A 42 -5.98 3.85 -6.58
CA PHE A 42 -6.27 5.24 -6.23
C PHE A 42 -7.66 5.63 -6.72
N ALA A 43 -8.53 5.98 -5.78
CA ALA A 43 -9.86 6.53 -6.05
C ALA A 43 -9.81 8.05 -5.91
N PRO A 44 -9.51 8.79 -6.99
CA PRO A 44 -9.39 10.25 -6.91
C PRO A 44 -10.70 10.90 -6.50
N PRO A 45 -10.65 12.00 -5.72
CA PRO A 45 -11.84 12.82 -5.47
C PRO A 45 -12.41 13.39 -6.78
N SER A 46 -13.59 13.97 -6.73
CA SER A 46 -14.18 14.70 -7.85
C SER A 46 -13.51 16.05 -8.03
N GLY A 47 -13.47 16.54 -9.26
CA GLY A 47 -12.90 17.86 -9.63
C GLY A 47 -11.39 17.82 -9.94
N GLU A 48 -10.85 18.94 -10.35
CA GLU A 48 -9.41 19.19 -10.58
C GLU A 48 -8.73 18.16 -11.53
N PRO A 49 -9.17 18.00 -12.81
CA PRO A 49 -8.63 16.99 -13.72
C PRO A 49 -7.10 17.01 -13.85
N ASP A 50 -6.48 18.19 -13.95
CA ASP A 50 -5.03 18.36 -14.10
C ASP A 50 -4.28 17.92 -12.83
N ILE A 51 -4.83 18.20 -11.66
CA ILE A 51 -4.28 17.73 -10.37
C ILE A 51 -4.36 16.21 -10.28
N ILE A 52 -5.50 15.65 -10.70
CA ILE A 52 -5.70 14.19 -10.69
C ILE A 52 -4.77 13.51 -11.68
N GLU A 53 -4.58 14.06 -12.89
CA GLU A 53 -3.63 13.52 -13.87
C GLU A 53 -2.21 13.49 -13.30
N ARG A 54 -1.73 14.59 -12.72
CA ARG A 54 -0.42 14.65 -12.07
C ARG A 54 -0.27 13.68 -10.91
N MET A 55 -1.33 13.47 -10.12
CA MET A 55 -1.30 12.45 -9.07
C MET A 55 -1.28 11.03 -9.67
N LEU A 56 -1.98 10.79 -10.78
CA LEU A 56 -1.93 9.53 -11.52
C LEU A 56 -0.55 9.28 -12.14
N GLU A 57 0.18 10.33 -12.55
CA GLU A 57 1.58 10.21 -12.98
C GLU A 57 2.49 9.73 -11.83
N VAL A 58 2.32 10.28 -10.62
CA VAL A 58 3.01 9.76 -9.42
C VAL A 58 2.68 8.28 -9.22
N GLN A 59 1.39 7.91 -9.28
CA GLN A 59 0.94 6.52 -9.14
C GLN A 59 1.50 5.62 -10.25
N ALA A 60 1.61 6.11 -11.48
CA ALA A 60 2.16 5.33 -12.60
C ALA A 60 3.63 5.00 -12.40
N VAL A 61 4.43 5.96 -11.93
CA VAL A 61 5.85 5.70 -11.62
C VAL A 61 5.97 4.67 -10.49
N ILE A 62 5.27 4.84 -9.36
CA ILE A 62 5.38 3.91 -8.23
C ILE A 62 4.76 2.54 -8.55
N GLY A 63 3.61 2.49 -9.22
CA GLY A 63 2.96 1.23 -9.61
C GLY A 63 3.80 0.40 -10.58
N ARG A 64 4.42 1.06 -11.57
CA ARG A 64 5.38 0.42 -12.47
C ARG A 64 6.62 -0.08 -11.74
N THR A 65 7.17 0.74 -10.85
CA THR A 65 8.34 0.40 -10.05
C THR A 65 8.06 -0.81 -9.17
N TYR A 66 6.94 -0.80 -8.46
CA TYR A 66 6.50 -1.92 -7.62
C TYR A 66 6.33 -3.21 -8.44
N ALA A 67 5.65 -3.14 -9.57
CA ALA A 67 5.45 -4.32 -10.43
C ALA A 67 6.78 -4.95 -10.87
N LEU A 68 7.74 -4.11 -11.27
CA LEU A 68 9.06 -4.58 -11.71
C LEU A 68 9.93 -5.10 -10.55
N ALA A 69 9.85 -4.50 -9.37
CA ALA A 69 10.53 -4.98 -8.17
C ALA A 69 10.00 -6.34 -7.67
N HIS A 70 8.76 -6.69 -8.05
CA HIS A 70 8.10 -7.92 -7.59
C HIS A 70 7.83 -8.94 -8.71
N LEU A 71 8.52 -8.81 -9.86
CA LEU A 71 8.45 -9.82 -10.91
C LEU A 71 8.83 -11.20 -10.34
N GLY A 72 8.01 -12.21 -10.65
CA GLY A 72 8.22 -13.57 -10.16
C GLY A 72 7.85 -13.82 -8.70
N ARG A 73 7.24 -12.86 -7.98
CA ARG A 73 6.78 -13.05 -6.59
C ARG A 73 5.91 -14.29 -6.40
N HIS A 74 5.16 -14.66 -7.43
CA HIS A 74 4.31 -15.85 -7.49
C HIS A 74 4.81 -16.86 -8.52
N ALA A 75 6.13 -16.96 -8.74
CA ALA A 75 6.71 -17.86 -9.75
C ALA A 75 6.31 -19.33 -9.54
N ALA A 76 6.20 -19.77 -8.29
CA ALA A 76 5.73 -21.13 -7.95
C ALA A 76 4.27 -21.38 -8.38
N GLU A 77 3.46 -20.34 -8.54
CA GLU A 77 2.08 -20.40 -9.02
C GLU A 77 1.96 -20.08 -10.53
N GLY A 78 3.08 -19.79 -11.20
CA GLY A 78 3.15 -19.55 -12.65
C GLY A 78 2.92 -18.11 -13.11
N PHE A 79 2.80 -17.12 -12.19
CA PHE A 79 2.60 -15.71 -12.53
C PHE A 79 3.56 -14.79 -11.76
N ASP A 80 3.55 -13.48 -12.06
CA ASP A 80 4.47 -12.51 -11.47
C ASP A 80 3.87 -11.82 -10.26
N VAL A 81 2.66 -11.26 -10.41
CA VAL A 81 1.93 -10.52 -9.37
C VAL A 81 0.47 -10.94 -9.32
N CYS A 82 -0.19 -10.87 -8.16
CA CYS A 82 -1.62 -11.10 -8.05
C CYS A 82 -2.43 -9.80 -8.17
N SER A 83 -3.74 -9.93 -8.45
CA SER A 83 -4.68 -8.82 -8.67
C SER A 83 -5.29 -8.26 -7.38
N THR A 84 -4.77 -8.62 -6.20
CA THR A 84 -5.29 -8.22 -4.89
C THR A 84 -4.35 -7.28 -4.16
N THR A 85 -4.76 -6.77 -3.00
CA THR A 85 -3.94 -5.92 -2.12
C THR A 85 -2.67 -6.60 -1.59
N HIS A 86 -2.50 -7.92 -1.78
CA HIS A 86 -1.24 -8.60 -1.48
C HIS A 86 -0.11 -8.17 -2.44
N CYS A 87 -0.43 -7.85 -3.70
CA CYS A 87 0.48 -7.20 -4.64
C CYS A 87 -0.03 -5.81 -4.98
N GLN A 88 -0.87 -5.68 -6.01
CA GLN A 88 -1.55 -4.45 -6.39
C GLN A 88 -2.95 -4.79 -6.90
N LEU A 89 -3.94 -3.97 -6.55
CA LEU A 89 -5.28 -4.11 -7.11
C LEU A 89 -5.23 -3.96 -8.64
N PHE A 90 -5.74 -4.95 -9.34
CA PHE A 90 -5.79 -4.95 -10.79
C PHE A 90 -7.20 -5.28 -11.27
N GLN A 91 -7.94 -4.26 -11.66
CA GLN A 91 -9.31 -4.34 -12.17
C GLN A 91 -9.36 -3.75 -13.59
N PRO A 92 -9.09 -4.55 -14.64
CA PRO A 92 -8.96 -4.04 -16.01
C PRO A 92 -10.22 -3.36 -16.55
N SER A 93 -11.42 -3.70 -16.05
CA SER A 93 -12.67 -3.02 -16.42
C SER A 93 -12.67 -1.52 -16.06
N ARG A 94 -11.90 -1.10 -15.05
CA ARG A 94 -11.82 0.31 -14.66
C ARG A 94 -11.17 1.21 -15.72
N VAL A 95 -10.40 0.64 -16.64
CA VAL A 95 -9.82 1.38 -17.77
C VAL A 95 -10.91 1.96 -18.69
N THR A 96 -12.09 1.35 -18.72
CA THR A 96 -13.24 1.82 -19.53
C THR A 96 -14.36 2.41 -18.67
N THR A 97 -14.51 1.98 -17.41
CA THR A 97 -15.64 2.39 -16.55
C THR A 97 -15.31 3.56 -15.62
N SER A 98 -14.04 3.86 -15.39
CA SER A 98 -13.64 4.98 -14.55
C SER A 98 -13.82 6.31 -15.28
N ARG A 99 -14.37 7.32 -14.60
CA ARG A 99 -14.38 8.70 -15.10
C ARG A 99 -12.97 9.29 -15.32
N TRP A 100 -11.96 8.67 -14.74
CA TRP A 100 -10.54 9.05 -14.86
C TRP A 100 -9.77 8.18 -15.85
N ALA A 101 -10.46 7.46 -16.73
CA ALA A 101 -9.83 6.57 -17.71
C ALA A 101 -8.89 7.33 -18.65
N ALA A 102 -9.31 8.48 -19.17
CA ALA A 102 -8.49 9.31 -20.05
C ALA A 102 -7.23 9.86 -19.33
N GLN A 103 -7.40 10.44 -18.13
CA GLN A 103 -6.28 10.95 -17.33
C GLN A 103 -5.29 9.83 -16.95
N SER A 104 -5.78 8.60 -16.67
CA SER A 104 -4.90 7.47 -16.39
C SER A 104 -4.07 7.04 -17.62
N ALA A 105 -4.66 7.09 -18.81
CA ALA A 105 -3.95 6.80 -20.05
C ALA A 105 -2.85 7.84 -20.32
N GLU A 106 -3.18 9.12 -20.17
CA GLU A 106 -2.22 10.24 -20.33
C GLU A 106 -1.09 10.13 -19.29
N ALA A 107 -1.41 9.92 -18.02
CA ALA A 107 -0.43 9.76 -16.95
C ALA A 107 0.57 8.61 -17.23
N VAL A 108 0.08 7.48 -17.71
CA VAL A 108 0.94 6.34 -18.09
C VAL A 108 1.80 6.68 -19.31
N ARG A 109 1.24 7.38 -20.30
CA ARG A 109 1.96 7.83 -21.51
C ARG A 109 3.06 8.83 -21.17
N HIS A 110 2.78 9.86 -20.35
CA HIS A 110 3.73 10.87 -19.93
C HIS A 110 4.88 10.29 -19.09
N THR A 111 4.63 9.23 -18.35
CA THR A 111 5.62 8.58 -17.48
C THR A 111 6.14 7.26 -18.04
N ALA A 112 5.97 7.01 -19.35
CA ALA A 112 6.33 5.72 -19.96
C ALA A 112 7.77 5.31 -19.63
N GLY A 113 7.94 4.09 -19.09
CA GLY A 113 9.22 3.54 -18.66
C GLY A 113 9.85 4.18 -17.42
N ALA A 114 9.28 5.27 -16.86
CA ALA A 114 9.82 5.91 -15.65
C ALA A 114 9.62 5.04 -14.41
N VAL A 115 10.70 4.84 -13.64
CA VAL A 115 10.74 4.03 -12.40
C VAL A 115 11.64 4.68 -11.36
N LEU A 116 11.41 4.34 -10.10
CA LEU A 116 12.34 4.60 -9.00
C LEU A 116 13.40 3.50 -8.97
N TRP A 117 14.65 3.91 -8.95
CA TRP A 117 15.81 3.03 -9.01
C TRP A 117 16.72 3.23 -7.82
N PHE A 118 17.13 2.15 -7.21
CA PHE A 118 18.05 2.17 -6.08
C PHE A 118 19.01 0.99 -6.18
N ASP A 119 20.29 1.25 -6.02
CA ASP A 119 21.35 0.24 -5.97
C ASP A 119 21.25 -0.84 -7.07
N GLY A 120 21.13 -0.39 -8.32
CA GLY A 120 21.12 -1.30 -9.49
C GLY A 120 19.80 -2.00 -9.79
N ALA A 121 18.71 -1.73 -9.04
CA ALA A 121 17.42 -2.40 -9.19
C ALA A 121 16.21 -1.43 -9.04
N PRO A 122 15.00 -1.82 -9.51
CA PRO A 122 13.78 -1.11 -9.16
C PRO A 122 13.59 -1.10 -7.64
N ALA A 123 13.25 0.07 -7.08
CA ALA A 123 12.98 0.22 -5.66
C ALA A 123 11.69 -0.53 -5.25
N ASN A 124 11.60 -0.95 -3.99
CA ASN A 124 10.33 -1.43 -3.43
C ASN A 124 9.40 -0.23 -3.16
N ALA A 125 8.68 0.24 -4.19
CA ALA A 125 7.88 1.46 -4.16
C ALA A 125 6.52 1.24 -3.50
N LEU A 126 6.52 0.99 -2.19
CA LEU A 126 5.32 0.81 -1.38
C LEU A 126 4.52 2.12 -1.26
N PHE A 127 3.20 1.99 -1.16
CA PHE A 127 2.29 3.13 -0.98
C PHE A 127 1.05 2.73 -0.17
N HIS A 128 0.38 3.72 0.38
CA HIS A 128 -0.82 3.54 1.18
C HIS A 128 -1.72 4.77 1.07
N ALA A 129 -3.00 4.64 1.47
CA ALA A 129 -3.98 5.70 1.27
C ALA A 129 -3.69 6.94 2.12
N ASP A 130 -3.40 6.75 3.42
CA ASP A 130 -3.21 7.85 4.36
C ASP A 130 -2.26 7.45 5.50
N CYS A 131 -1.17 8.19 5.69
CA CYS A 131 -0.19 7.90 6.75
C CYS A 131 -0.66 8.32 8.16
N GLY A 132 -1.69 9.16 8.28
CA GLY A 132 -2.12 9.74 9.54
C GLY A 132 -1.22 10.86 10.08
N GLY A 133 -0.32 11.43 9.24
CA GLY A 133 0.59 12.53 9.58
C GLY A 133 2.07 12.14 9.69
N ARG A 134 2.40 10.85 9.69
CA ARG A 134 3.79 10.37 9.64
C ARG A 134 3.87 8.98 9.01
N THR A 135 4.86 8.76 8.16
CA THR A 135 5.14 7.43 7.60
C THR A 135 5.97 6.60 8.58
N SER A 136 5.90 5.28 8.45
CA SER A 136 6.67 4.29 9.22
C SER A 136 7.82 3.72 8.39
N LYS A 137 8.82 3.17 9.07
CA LYS A 137 9.84 2.33 8.42
C LYS A 137 9.26 0.95 8.13
N ALA A 138 9.73 0.30 7.07
CA ALA A 138 9.25 -1.03 6.67
C ALA A 138 9.52 -2.09 7.73
N ASN A 139 10.71 -2.05 8.37
CA ASN A 139 11.10 -2.98 9.44
C ASN A 139 10.28 -2.82 10.73
N ASP A 140 9.81 -1.61 11.04
CA ASP A 140 8.96 -1.37 12.21
C ASP A 140 7.58 -2.04 12.01
N VAL A 141 7.06 -2.05 10.77
CA VAL A 141 5.75 -2.64 10.44
C VAL A 141 5.81 -4.16 10.29
N TRP A 142 6.77 -4.67 9.51
CA TRP A 142 6.83 -6.10 9.16
C TRP A 142 8.01 -6.86 9.74
N GLY A 143 8.98 -6.18 10.37
CA GLY A 143 10.26 -6.77 10.78
C GLY A 143 11.22 -6.94 9.62
N GLY A 144 12.31 -7.67 9.87
CA GLY A 144 13.34 -7.94 8.89
C GLY A 144 14.29 -6.76 8.64
N PRO A 145 15.13 -6.83 7.60
CA PRO A 145 16.06 -5.76 7.26
C PRO A 145 15.27 -4.54 6.77
N GLY A 146 15.66 -3.36 7.23
CA GLY A 146 15.09 -2.10 6.78
C GLY A 146 15.43 -1.81 5.32
N SER A 147 14.84 -0.75 4.78
CA SER A 147 15.18 -0.21 3.47
C SER A 147 15.63 1.25 3.66
N PRO A 148 16.75 1.67 3.06
CA PRO A 148 17.31 3.01 3.32
C PRO A 148 16.43 4.15 2.78
N TYR A 149 15.48 3.86 1.89
CA TYR A 149 14.54 4.82 1.33
C TYR A 149 13.09 4.65 1.82
N LEU A 150 12.78 3.62 2.62
CA LEU A 150 11.46 3.45 3.28
C LEU A 150 11.57 3.93 4.73
N VAL A 151 11.65 5.24 4.90
CA VAL A 151 11.94 5.89 6.18
C VAL A 151 10.70 6.47 6.83
N SER A 152 10.76 6.66 8.15
CA SER A 152 9.75 7.42 8.89
C SER A 152 9.98 8.92 8.68
N MET A 153 8.97 9.62 8.18
CA MET A 153 9.01 11.07 7.99
C MET A 153 7.69 11.72 8.35
N ALA A 154 7.73 12.94 8.87
CA ALA A 154 6.54 13.74 9.06
C ALA A 154 5.90 14.10 7.71
N ASP A 155 4.59 13.97 7.61
CA ASP A 155 3.82 14.39 6.45
C ASP A 155 3.11 15.71 6.76
N ASP A 156 3.92 16.74 6.86
CA ASP A 156 3.65 18.11 7.27
C ASP A 156 3.37 19.07 6.10
N GLY A 157 3.27 20.33 6.40
CA GLY A 157 3.01 21.39 5.41
C GLY A 157 1.63 21.23 4.77
N PRO A 158 1.50 21.29 3.44
CA PRO A 158 0.20 21.23 2.77
C PRO A 158 -0.52 19.89 2.94
N ALA A 159 0.16 18.87 3.48
CA ALA A 159 -0.45 17.58 3.76
C ALA A 159 -1.04 17.45 5.17
N ALA A 160 -0.80 18.41 6.07
CA ALA A 160 -1.19 18.31 7.47
C ALA A 160 -2.69 18.04 7.68
N ASP A 161 -3.55 18.68 6.90
CA ASP A 161 -5.01 18.55 6.99
C ASP A 161 -5.58 17.40 6.13
N ALA A 162 -4.72 16.67 5.42
CA ALA A 162 -5.14 15.57 4.56
C ALA A 162 -5.46 14.27 5.33
N HIS A 163 -5.09 14.22 6.61
CA HIS A 163 -5.14 13.00 7.42
C HIS A 163 -6.41 12.92 8.26
N ALA A 164 -7.14 11.80 8.12
CA ALA A 164 -8.44 11.62 8.76
C ALA A 164 -8.38 10.69 9.97
N ALA A 165 -9.07 11.07 11.04
CA ALA A 165 -9.37 10.21 12.18
C ALA A 165 -10.46 9.18 11.82
N TRP A 166 -10.47 8.05 12.52
CA TRP A 166 -11.48 7.01 12.40
C TRP A 166 -11.75 6.36 13.77
N ARG A 167 -12.95 5.80 13.91
CA ARG A 167 -13.38 5.02 15.07
C ARG A 167 -14.12 3.78 14.60
N TYR A 168 -13.85 2.65 15.23
CA TYR A 168 -14.55 1.40 15.01
C TYR A 168 -14.87 0.73 16.34
N GLU A 169 -16.08 0.22 16.49
CA GLU A 169 -16.54 -0.47 17.69
C GLU A 169 -17.16 -1.81 17.29
N ALA A 170 -16.79 -2.86 18.01
CA ALA A 170 -17.31 -4.20 17.79
C ALA A 170 -17.60 -4.91 19.12
N ALA A 171 -18.62 -5.76 19.13
CA ALA A 171 -18.95 -6.58 20.29
C ALA A 171 -17.79 -7.49 20.67
N HIS A 172 -17.55 -7.65 21.96
CA HIS A 172 -16.48 -8.47 22.51
C HIS A 172 -16.49 -9.90 21.92
N SER A 173 -17.66 -10.55 21.84
CA SER A 173 -17.78 -11.91 21.29
C SER A 173 -17.39 -11.98 19.82
N VAL A 174 -17.67 -10.93 19.05
CA VAL A 174 -17.34 -10.86 17.61
C VAL A 174 -15.84 -10.64 17.39
N VAL A 175 -15.20 -9.82 18.25
CA VAL A 175 -13.74 -9.62 18.22
C VAL A 175 -13.04 -10.94 18.62
N LEU A 176 -13.49 -11.62 19.69
CA LEU A 176 -12.97 -12.92 20.10
C LEU A 176 -13.07 -13.95 18.98
N ALA A 177 -14.23 -14.04 18.31
CA ALA A 177 -14.43 -14.96 17.20
C ALA A 177 -13.49 -14.65 16.02
N ALA A 178 -13.27 -13.38 15.71
CA ALA A 178 -12.34 -12.95 14.66
C ALA A 178 -10.90 -13.34 14.98
N LEU A 179 -10.43 -13.05 16.19
CA LEU A 179 -9.07 -13.40 16.64
C LEU A 179 -8.82 -14.92 16.64
N ASN A 180 -9.81 -15.71 16.99
CA ASN A 180 -9.68 -17.17 17.05
C ASN A 180 -9.67 -17.86 15.67
N LYS A 181 -9.97 -17.16 14.58
CA LYS A 181 -9.84 -17.70 13.21
C LYS A 181 -8.39 -17.87 12.76
N ASP A 182 -7.48 -17.06 13.31
CA ASP A 182 -6.06 -17.09 12.93
C ASP A 182 -5.21 -17.66 14.09
N PRO A 183 -4.35 -18.65 13.83
CA PRO A 183 -3.49 -19.25 14.87
C PRO A 183 -2.59 -18.24 15.59
N ARG A 184 -2.17 -17.17 14.91
CA ARG A 184 -1.28 -16.12 15.45
C ARG A 184 -1.96 -15.29 16.55
N THR A 185 -3.28 -15.09 16.46
CA THR A 185 -4.06 -14.24 17.37
C THR A 185 -5.02 -15.03 18.26
N ARG A 186 -5.08 -16.37 18.12
CA ARG A 186 -6.01 -17.23 18.87
C ARG A 186 -5.70 -17.20 20.34
N VAL A 187 -6.69 -16.78 21.16
CA VAL A 187 -6.58 -16.65 22.62
C VAL A 187 -7.49 -17.64 23.41
N GLY A 188 -8.25 -18.50 22.70
CA GLY A 188 -9.10 -19.53 23.34
C GLY A 188 -10.52 -19.02 23.66
N ALA A 189 -11.10 -19.55 24.75
CA ALA A 189 -12.52 -19.36 25.06
C ALA A 189 -12.89 -17.95 25.59
N ARG A 190 -11.91 -17.13 26.00
CA ARG A 190 -12.15 -15.78 26.50
C ARG A 190 -11.15 -14.79 25.92
N LEU A 191 -11.52 -13.52 25.91
CA LEU A 191 -10.68 -12.38 25.57
C LEU A 191 -10.78 -11.36 26.72
N ASP A 192 -9.70 -11.10 27.40
CA ASP A 192 -9.67 -10.21 28.57
C ASP A 192 -9.30 -8.79 28.15
N SER A 193 -8.22 -8.63 27.35
CA SER A 193 -7.75 -7.34 26.88
C SER A 193 -7.00 -7.43 25.54
N ILE A 194 -6.96 -6.29 24.85
CA ILE A 194 -6.04 -6.00 23.74
C ILE A 194 -5.29 -4.74 24.15
N GLN A 195 -3.95 -4.77 24.13
CA GLN A 195 -3.12 -3.66 24.60
C GLN A 195 -1.95 -3.43 23.66
N VAL A 196 -1.77 -2.20 23.20
CA VAL A 196 -0.54 -1.80 22.49
C VAL A 196 0.59 -1.74 23.49
N LEU A 197 1.64 -2.55 23.27
CA LEU A 197 2.82 -2.62 24.12
C LEU A 197 3.88 -1.62 23.66
N GLU A 198 4.13 -1.59 22.36
CA GLU A 198 5.15 -0.76 21.73
C GLU A 198 4.60 -0.03 20.53
N ARG A 199 5.16 1.16 20.28
CA ARG A 199 4.85 1.97 19.11
C ARG A 199 6.12 2.31 18.36
N ASP A 200 6.02 2.33 17.04
CA ASP A 200 7.11 2.81 16.18
C ASP A 200 7.28 4.34 16.28
N GLY A 201 8.31 4.86 15.63
CA GLY A 201 8.58 6.29 15.59
C GLY A 201 7.49 7.16 14.92
N ALA A 202 6.50 6.53 14.28
CA ALA A 202 5.33 7.20 13.73
C ALA A 202 4.13 7.19 14.70
N GLY A 203 4.20 6.48 15.82
CA GLY A 203 3.12 6.30 16.77
C GLY A 203 2.19 5.14 16.45
N ARG A 204 2.54 4.29 15.48
CA ARG A 204 1.77 3.09 15.10
C ARG A 204 2.07 1.94 16.05
N ALA A 205 1.06 1.11 16.31
CA ALA A 205 1.22 -0.11 17.12
C ALA A 205 2.21 -1.04 16.40
N GLU A 206 3.40 -1.20 16.98
CA GLU A 206 4.41 -2.15 16.53
C GLU A 206 4.17 -3.52 17.15
N SER A 207 3.91 -3.56 18.46
CA SER A 207 3.68 -4.75 19.25
C SER A 207 2.37 -4.63 20.05
N VAL A 208 1.56 -5.68 20.01
CA VAL A 208 0.24 -5.74 20.68
C VAL A 208 0.09 -7.04 21.45
N ALA A 209 -0.25 -6.94 22.73
CA ALA A 209 -0.65 -8.07 23.55
C ALA A 209 -2.16 -8.31 23.42
N ILE A 210 -2.53 -9.56 23.20
CA ILE A 210 -3.91 -10.04 23.20
C ILE A 210 -4.02 -11.07 24.31
N ARG A 211 -4.72 -10.74 25.38
CA ARG A 211 -4.85 -11.59 26.58
C ARG A 211 -6.21 -12.25 26.64
N GLY A 212 -6.21 -13.54 26.98
CA GLY A 212 -7.41 -14.34 27.12
C GLY A 212 -7.15 -15.63 27.88
N ALA A 213 -7.66 -16.77 27.43
CA ALA A 213 -7.29 -18.05 28.00
C ALA A 213 -5.78 -18.34 27.81
N VAL A 214 -5.21 -17.84 26.72
CA VAL A 214 -3.76 -17.75 26.50
C VAL A 214 -3.41 -16.32 26.07
N GLU A 215 -2.15 -15.92 26.24
CA GLU A 215 -1.63 -14.65 25.75
C GLU A 215 -0.98 -14.82 24.39
N ARG A 216 -1.15 -13.82 23.53
CA ARG A 216 -0.43 -13.67 22.25
C ARG A 216 0.16 -12.28 22.17
N ILE A 217 1.41 -12.21 21.75
CA ILE A 217 2.05 -10.94 21.36
C ILE A 217 2.26 -10.99 19.86
N VAL A 218 1.67 -10.05 19.16
CA VAL A 218 1.70 -9.97 17.69
C VAL A 218 2.08 -8.58 17.23
N ARG A 219 2.49 -8.44 15.97
CA ARG A 219 2.64 -7.12 15.34
C ARG A 219 1.27 -6.47 15.16
N GLY A 220 1.24 -5.14 15.27
CA GLY A 220 0.02 -4.37 15.02
C GLY A 220 -0.56 -4.64 13.63
N GLU A 221 0.29 -4.82 12.61
CA GLU A 221 -0.16 -5.17 11.25
C GLU A 221 -0.81 -6.55 11.18
N THR A 222 -0.29 -7.53 11.92
CA THR A 222 -0.91 -8.87 12.03
C THR A 222 -2.31 -8.77 12.64
N LEU A 223 -2.47 -8.01 13.73
CA LEU A 223 -3.79 -7.79 14.35
C LEU A 223 -4.74 -7.11 13.36
N ARG A 224 -4.28 -6.04 12.68
CA ARG A 224 -5.08 -5.31 11.69
C ARG A 224 -5.55 -6.22 10.56
N ASP A 225 -4.66 -7.06 10.01
CA ASP A 225 -4.99 -7.98 8.93
C ASP A 225 -6.03 -9.03 9.35
N VAL A 226 -5.88 -9.62 10.53
CA VAL A 226 -6.84 -10.60 11.06
C VAL A 226 -8.22 -9.97 11.28
N LEU A 227 -8.27 -8.76 11.83
CA LEU A 227 -9.54 -8.04 12.00
C LEU A 227 -10.14 -7.64 10.65
N ALA A 228 -9.32 -7.21 9.68
CA ALA A 228 -9.77 -6.82 8.34
C ALA A 228 -10.37 -8.00 7.55
N GLN A 229 -9.89 -9.23 7.74
CA GLN A 229 -10.46 -10.43 7.11
C GLN A 229 -11.90 -10.71 7.58
N THR A 230 -12.24 -10.32 8.80
CA THR A 230 -13.60 -10.55 9.35
C THR A 230 -14.50 -9.33 9.17
N PHE A 231 -13.98 -8.13 9.38
CA PHE A 231 -14.76 -6.89 9.42
C PHE A 231 -14.66 -6.05 8.15
N GLY A 232 -13.69 -6.37 7.28
CA GLY A 232 -13.35 -5.56 6.11
C GLY A 232 -12.25 -4.52 6.39
N ALA A 233 -11.48 -4.21 5.37
CA ALA A 233 -10.30 -3.35 5.46
C ALA A 233 -10.58 -1.88 5.84
N ARG A 234 -11.85 -1.45 5.83
CA ARG A 234 -12.27 -0.09 6.15
C ARG A 234 -12.69 0.13 7.61
N THR A 235 -12.56 -0.88 8.47
CA THR A 235 -12.93 -0.82 9.89
C THR A 235 -11.74 -0.40 10.75
N VAL A 236 -10.78 -1.28 10.98
CA VAL A 236 -9.49 -0.94 11.59
C VAL A 236 -8.55 -0.53 10.44
N LYS A 237 -8.58 0.77 10.12
CA LYS A 237 -7.99 1.26 8.85
C LYS A 237 -6.48 1.28 8.85
N SER A 238 -5.83 1.43 9.99
CA SER A 238 -4.37 1.53 10.12
C SER A 238 -3.90 0.91 11.43
N THR A 239 -2.60 0.79 11.60
CA THR A 239 -1.98 0.41 12.87
C THR A 239 -1.75 1.60 13.81
N TRP A 240 -2.06 2.82 13.40
CA TRP A 240 -2.09 3.96 14.30
C TRP A 240 -3.42 4.03 15.02
N PHE A 241 -3.55 3.24 16.07
CA PHE A 241 -4.76 3.18 16.88
C PHE A 241 -4.45 3.08 18.37
N ASP A 242 -5.42 3.51 19.16
CA ASP A 242 -5.64 3.12 20.53
C ASP A 242 -6.79 2.10 20.59
N VAL A 243 -6.77 1.21 21.56
CA VAL A 243 -7.82 0.22 21.78
C VAL A 243 -8.16 0.15 23.26
N HIS A 244 -9.45 0.16 23.56
CA HIS A 244 -9.94 -0.01 24.94
C HIS A 244 -11.23 -0.82 24.97
N ARG A 245 -11.47 -1.47 26.10
CA ARG A 245 -12.70 -2.18 26.35
C ARG A 245 -13.75 -1.23 26.94
N ALA A 246 -14.94 -1.19 26.34
CA ALA A 246 -16.08 -0.41 26.78
C ALA A 246 -17.26 -1.37 27.04
N ARG A 247 -17.51 -1.73 28.31
CA ARG A 247 -18.55 -2.69 28.72
C ARG A 247 -18.48 -4.00 27.93
N ALA A 248 -19.36 -4.18 26.93
CA ALA A 248 -19.48 -5.37 26.11
C ALA A 248 -18.81 -5.27 24.74
N THR A 249 -18.06 -4.20 24.47
CA THR A 249 -17.41 -3.91 23.18
C THR A 249 -15.92 -3.63 23.34
N PHE A 250 -15.17 -3.75 22.23
CA PHE A 250 -13.87 -3.13 22.03
C PHE A 250 -14.02 -1.94 21.09
N VAL A 251 -13.40 -0.83 21.46
CA VAL A 251 -13.34 0.40 20.68
C VAL A 251 -11.92 0.60 20.19
N PHE A 252 -11.77 0.76 18.88
CA PHE A 252 -10.53 1.13 18.20
C PHE A 252 -10.68 2.55 17.69
N GLU A 253 -9.76 3.44 18.03
CA GLU A 253 -9.72 4.81 17.58
C GLU A 253 -8.35 5.12 17.02
N GLY A 254 -8.29 5.75 15.85
CA GLY A 254 -7.02 5.99 15.21
C GLY A 254 -7.10 6.98 14.06
N ARG A 255 -6.05 7.06 13.28
CA ARG A 255 -5.97 7.91 12.09
C ARG A 255 -5.16 7.26 10.98
N GLY A 256 -5.35 7.77 9.76
CA GLY A 256 -4.73 7.22 8.57
C GLY A 256 -5.41 5.95 8.05
N PHE A 257 -4.94 5.46 6.91
CA PHE A 257 -5.45 4.27 6.24
C PHE A 257 -4.33 3.53 5.50
N GLY A 258 -4.09 2.29 5.89
CA GLY A 258 -3.04 1.42 5.35
C GLY A 258 -1.84 1.27 6.28
N HIS A 259 -0.81 0.62 5.80
CA HIS A 259 0.39 0.24 6.56
C HIS A 259 1.31 1.41 6.92
N GLY A 260 1.20 2.56 6.28
CA GLY A 260 1.99 3.76 6.61
C GLY A 260 3.39 3.82 6.01
N VAL A 261 3.84 2.87 5.20
CA VAL A 261 5.20 2.80 4.64
C VAL A 261 5.26 3.34 3.21
N GLY A 262 6.31 4.09 2.87
CA GLY A 262 6.51 4.68 1.54
C GLY A 262 5.56 5.84 1.26
N LEU A 263 4.98 5.91 0.06
CA LEU A 263 4.17 7.06 -0.37
C LEU A 263 2.78 7.08 0.29
N CYS A 264 2.45 8.21 0.91
CA CYS A 264 1.10 8.54 1.37
C CYS A 264 0.31 9.20 0.24
N GLN A 265 -0.76 8.56 -0.24
CA GLN A 265 -1.58 9.10 -1.35
C GLN A 265 -2.25 10.42 -0.98
N ALA A 266 -2.79 10.54 0.24
CA ALA A 266 -3.40 11.79 0.74
C ALA A 266 -2.37 12.93 0.79
N GLY A 267 -1.19 12.68 1.35
CA GLY A 267 -0.12 13.67 1.43
C GLY A 267 0.47 14.04 0.07
N ALA A 268 0.63 13.07 -0.84
CA ALA A 268 1.09 13.31 -2.20
C ALA A 268 0.12 14.19 -2.98
N LEU A 269 -1.19 13.90 -2.90
CA LEU A 269 -2.23 14.70 -3.53
C LEU A 269 -2.26 16.15 -3.01
N ALA A 270 -2.15 16.32 -1.69
CA ALA A 270 -2.09 17.66 -1.08
C ALA A 270 -0.87 18.46 -1.58
N ARG A 271 0.29 17.81 -1.74
CA ARG A 271 1.51 18.44 -2.28
C ARG A 271 1.36 18.80 -3.77
N ILE A 272 0.75 17.93 -4.56
CA ILE A 272 0.45 18.22 -5.97
C ILE A 272 -0.49 19.43 -6.08
N ARG A 273 -1.53 19.52 -5.24
CA ARG A 273 -2.43 20.68 -5.16
C ARG A 273 -1.68 21.97 -4.81
N ALA A 274 -0.69 21.87 -3.94
CA ALA A 274 0.19 22.99 -3.58
C ALA A 274 1.25 23.30 -4.64
N GLY A 275 1.19 22.70 -5.85
CA GLY A 275 2.09 22.98 -6.96
C GLY A 275 3.39 22.18 -6.98
N ALA A 276 3.59 21.21 -6.08
CA ALA A 276 4.80 20.40 -6.07
C ALA A 276 4.97 19.60 -7.37
N ARG A 277 6.20 19.54 -7.88
CA ARG A 277 6.54 18.71 -9.05
C ARG A 277 6.53 17.23 -8.68
N ILE A 278 6.14 16.35 -9.60
CA ILE A 278 6.08 14.89 -9.43
C ILE A 278 7.40 14.34 -8.86
N ALA A 279 8.54 14.75 -9.45
CA ALA A 279 9.85 14.33 -8.99
C ALA A 279 10.11 14.71 -7.52
N ALA A 280 9.67 15.90 -7.08
CA ALA A 280 9.82 16.34 -5.69
C ALA A 280 8.96 15.50 -4.73
N VAL A 281 7.73 15.14 -5.14
CA VAL A 281 6.87 14.24 -4.36
C VAL A 281 7.51 12.87 -4.21
N LEU A 282 7.98 12.28 -5.32
CA LEU A 282 8.64 10.97 -5.30
C LEU A 282 9.91 10.96 -4.45
N GLN A 283 10.77 11.98 -4.60
CA GLN A 283 12.01 12.10 -3.81
C GLN A 283 11.74 12.28 -2.32
N ARG A 284 10.65 12.95 -1.95
CA ARG A 284 10.27 13.08 -0.55
C ARG A 284 9.95 11.73 0.08
N TYR A 285 9.11 10.91 -0.58
CA TYR A 285 8.68 9.63 0.00
C TYR A 285 9.67 8.48 -0.20
N PHE A 286 10.60 8.62 -1.14
CA PHE A 286 11.65 7.65 -1.44
C PHE A 286 13.02 8.33 -1.53
N PRO A 287 13.52 8.91 -0.43
CA PRO A 287 14.79 9.63 -0.44
C PRO A 287 15.95 8.72 -0.86
N GLY A 288 16.88 9.26 -1.63
CA GLY A 288 18.05 8.52 -2.13
C GLY A 288 17.80 7.62 -3.35
N THR A 289 16.55 7.44 -3.79
CA THR A 289 16.26 6.77 -5.07
C THR A 289 16.49 7.73 -6.25
N LYS A 290 16.64 7.18 -7.45
CA LYS A 290 16.73 7.95 -8.70
C LYS A 290 15.56 7.62 -9.59
N ILE A 291 14.98 8.63 -10.26
CA ILE A 291 14.01 8.39 -11.33
C ILE A 291 14.80 8.13 -12.60
N ILE A 292 14.65 6.95 -13.18
CA ILE A 292 15.25 6.59 -14.47
C ILE A 292 14.17 6.17 -15.45
N THR A 293 14.46 6.25 -16.76
CA THR A 293 13.58 5.74 -17.81
C THR A 293 14.20 4.44 -18.38
N LEU A 294 13.47 3.34 -18.22
CA LEU A 294 13.85 2.05 -18.78
C LEU A 294 13.59 2.02 -20.29
N ARG A 295 14.40 1.25 -21.02
CA ARG A 295 14.08 0.93 -22.42
C ARG A 295 12.94 -0.09 -22.45
N ARG A 296 12.03 0.08 -23.39
CA ARG A 296 11.02 -0.94 -23.68
C ARG A 296 11.68 -2.11 -24.38
N ALA A 297 11.52 -3.32 -23.86
CA ALA A 297 11.96 -4.50 -24.59
C ALA A 297 11.22 -4.60 -25.93
N PRO A 298 11.87 -5.06 -27.03
CA PRO A 298 11.18 -5.33 -28.28
C PRO A 298 9.97 -6.24 -28.02
N ARG A 299 8.88 -6.01 -28.76
CA ARG A 299 7.76 -6.97 -28.74
C ARG A 299 8.26 -8.23 -29.45
N SER A 300 8.40 -9.32 -28.72
CA SER A 300 8.63 -10.65 -29.28
C SER A 300 7.32 -11.22 -29.81
#